data_120ee3c863c904cc5c4c6d5701ea08c2
#
_entry.id   120ee3c863c904cc5c4c6d5701ea08c2
#
_cell.length_a   1.000
_cell.length_b   1.000
_cell.length_c   1.000
_cell.angle_alpha   90.00
_cell.angle_beta   90.00
_cell.angle_gamma   90.00
#
_symmetry.space_group_name_H-M   'P 1'
#
loop_
_entity.id
_entity.type
_entity.pdbx_description
1 polymer ?
#
loop_
_entity_poly.entity_id
_entity_poly.type
_entity_poly.pdbx_seq_one_letter_code
_entity_poly.pdbx_strand_id
1 'polypeptide(L)'
;LGLTKKQVEEGLAAFAGVEGRMMRVDEGQPYMAMIEYAGTPGAFERAFKTLGPAVKGKLAVVFGSPAHRDKLKRPIQGEIAGRYADEVILTEEDDRDEPGQEIMEQMASGAERVGKVKDKDLFLIGNRQKAIEFAVTRVSGSEDMVVTLGKGHEKTIERADGVYPWSEPEALRTAIRKTLKK
;
A
#
# COMPACT_ATOMS: atom_id res chain seq x y z
N LEU A 1 6.43 35.37 6.67
CA LEU A 1 5.88 35.20 5.32
C LEU A 1 4.77 36.21 4.97
N GLY A 2 4.30 37.04 5.93
CA GLY A 2 3.31 38.10 5.69
C GLY A 2 1.88 37.63 5.34
N LEU A 3 1.59 36.34 5.48
CA LEU A 3 0.24 35.81 5.24
C LEU A 3 -0.66 36.01 6.46
N THR A 4 -1.92 36.40 6.22
CA THR A 4 -2.94 36.43 7.26
C THR A 4 -3.42 34.99 7.59
N LYS A 5 -3.99 34.82 8.78
CA LYS A 5 -4.60 33.53 9.19
C LYS A 5 -5.61 33.02 8.13
N LYS A 6 -6.47 33.90 7.63
CA LYS A 6 -7.47 33.57 6.60
C LYS A 6 -6.83 33.05 5.32
N GLN A 7 -5.76 33.69 4.82
CA GLN A 7 -5.04 33.24 3.62
C GLN A 7 -4.41 31.85 3.82
N VAL A 8 -3.90 31.57 5.01
CA VAL A 8 -3.37 30.23 5.34
C VAL A 8 -4.48 29.19 5.37
N GLU A 9 -5.61 29.49 6.02
CA GLU A 9 -6.76 28.58 6.08
C GLU A 9 -7.35 28.30 4.70
N GLU A 10 -7.53 29.34 3.87
CA GLU A 10 -8.02 29.20 2.49
C GLU A 10 -7.04 28.39 1.63
N GLY A 11 -5.73 28.65 1.74
CA GLY A 11 -4.69 27.91 1.03
C GLY A 11 -4.64 26.43 1.42
N LEU A 12 -4.78 26.12 2.72
CA LEU A 12 -4.85 24.74 3.20
C LEU A 12 -6.13 24.04 2.75
N ALA A 13 -7.28 24.71 2.79
CA ALA A 13 -8.54 24.17 2.33
C ALA A 13 -8.57 23.89 0.81
N ALA A 14 -7.87 24.70 0.02
CA ALA A 14 -7.74 24.52 -1.42
C ALA A 14 -6.67 23.50 -1.82
N PHE A 15 -5.86 23.01 -0.89
CA PHE A 15 -4.78 22.08 -1.17
C PHE A 15 -5.34 20.67 -1.44
N ALA A 16 -5.24 20.21 -2.68
CA ALA A 16 -5.75 18.92 -3.13
C ALA A 16 -4.92 17.69 -2.67
N GLY A 17 -3.88 17.90 -1.85
CA GLY A 17 -2.96 16.84 -1.43
C GLY A 17 -1.78 16.64 -2.40
N VAL A 18 -0.96 15.65 -2.10
CA VAL A 18 0.19 15.25 -2.92
C VAL A 18 -0.10 13.87 -3.51
N GLU A 19 0.11 13.72 -4.83
CA GLU A 19 -0.06 12.44 -5.50
C GLU A 19 0.71 11.33 -4.78
N GLY A 20 0.04 10.20 -4.52
CA GLY A 20 0.64 9.03 -3.90
C GLY A 20 0.99 9.16 -2.42
N ARG A 21 0.55 10.22 -1.72
CA ARG A 21 0.73 10.38 -0.27
C ARG A 21 -0.62 10.58 0.40
N MET A 22 -1.04 9.62 1.23
CA MET A 22 -2.37 9.57 1.85
C MET A 22 -3.47 9.91 0.83
N MET A 23 -3.25 9.46 -0.42
CA MET A 23 -4.12 9.77 -1.54
C MET A 23 -5.31 8.82 -1.56
N ARG A 24 -6.52 9.37 -1.48
CA ARG A 24 -7.76 8.60 -1.69
C ARG A 24 -8.01 8.37 -3.18
N VAL A 25 -8.41 7.15 -3.53
CA VAL A 25 -8.88 6.77 -4.87
C VAL A 25 -10.36 6.43 -4.78
N ASP A 26 -11.18 7.11 -5.59
CA ASP A 26 -12.62 6.93 -5.63
C ASP A 26 -13.08 6.65 -7.06
N GLU A 27 -13.69 5.51 -7.28
CA GLU A 27 -14.28 5.06 -8.55
C GLU A 27 -15.76 4.63 -8.35
N GLY A 28 -16.37 5.03 -7.21
CA GLY A 28 -17.71 4.67 -6.82
C GLY A 28 -17.83 3.37 -6.02
N GLN A 29 -16.71 2.79 -5.57
CA GLN A 29 -16.70 1.62 -4.69
C GLN A 29 -17.20 2.00 -3.28
N PRO A 30 -17.81 1.05 -2.52
CA PRO A 30 -18.31 1.34 -1.17
C PRO A 30 -17.22 1.48 -0.11
N TYR A 31 -16.06 0.84 -0.29
CA TYR A 31 -14.93 0.83 0.65
C TYR A 31 -13.95 1.98 0.40
N MET A 32 -13.11 2.27 1.37
CA MET A 32 -12.02 3.25 1.22
C MET A 32 -10.82 2.63 0.51
N ALA A 33 -10.29 3.31 -0.51
CA ALA A 33 -9.07 2.92 -1.22
C ALA A 33 -8.02 4.03 -1.11
N MET A 34 -6.81 3.69 -0.59
CA MET A 34 -5.77 4.65 -0.26
C MET A 34 -4.43 4.26 -0.86
N ILE A 35 -3.63 5.26 -1.20
CA ILE A 35 -2.23 5.12 -1.62
C ILE A 35 -1.36 5.92 -0.66
N GLU A 36 -0.26 5.33 -0.19
CA GLU A 36 0.72 6.00 0.66
C GLU A 36 2.16 5.61 0.27
N TYR A 37 3.08 6.56 0.34
CA TYR A 37 4.50 6.38 -0.03
C TYR A 37 5.38 5.85 1.12
N ALA A 38 4.80 5.32 2.16
CA ALA A 38 5.55 4.75 3.28
C ALA A 38 6.47 3.61 2.81
N GLY A 39 7.77 3.70 3.07
CA GLY A 39 8.78 2.72 2.68
C GLY A 39 9.78 2.40 3.80
N THR A 40 9.58 2.92 5.00
CA THR A 40 10.39 2.62 6.19
C THR A 40 9.51 2.15 7.34
N PRO A 41 10.04 1.37 8.32
CA PRO A 41 9.26 0.92 9.47
C PRO A 41 8.55 2.06 10.22
N GLY A 42 9.25 3.15 10.48
CA GLY A 42 8.64 4.31 11.15
C GLY A 42 7.55 5.00 10.31
N ALA A 43 7.65 4.96 8.97
CA ALA A 43 6.60 5.47 8.08
C ALA A 43 5.39 4.53 8.08
N PHE A 44 5.60 3.21 8.09
CA PHE A 44 4.53 2.21 8.23
C PHE A 44 3.72 2.43 9.52
N GLU A 45 4.41 2.54 10.66
CA GLU A 45 3.76 2.83 11.95
C GLU A 45 2.90 4.10 11.90
N ARG A 46 3.44 5.18 11.33
CA ARG A 46 2.69 6.44 11.19
C ARG A 46 1.48 6.32 10.26
N ALA A 47 1.67 5.65 9.11
CA ALA A 47 0.58 5.43 8.16
C ALA A 47 -0.57 4.66 8.81
N PHE A 48 -0.29 3.52 9.45
CA PHE A 48 -1.32 2.73 10.12
C PHE A 48 -1.98 3.46 11.29
N LYS A 49 -1.23 4.20 12.11
CA LYS A 49 -1.80 5.03 13.19
C LYS A 49 -2.70 6.14 12.66
N THR A 50 -2.40 6.69 11.49
CA THR A 50 -3.23 7.73 10.86
C THR A 50 -4.48 7.12 10.22
N LEU A 51 -4.38 5.97 9.58
CA LEU A 51 -5.49 5.30 8.90
C LEU A 51 -6.41 4.56 9.86
N GLY A 52 -5.84 3.97 10.93
CA GLY A 52 -6.57 3.11 11.87
C GLY A 52 -7.88 3.69 12.40
N PRO A 53 -7.96 4.96 12.83
CA PRO A 53 -9.22 5.57 13.29
C PRO A 53 -10.33 5.62 12.23
N ALA A 54 -9.97 5.59 10.93
CA ALA A 54 -10.94 5.61 9.83
C ALA A 54 -11.41 4.21 9.42
N VAL A 55 -10.71 3.15 9.84
CA VAL A 55 -11.05 1.75 9.53
C VAL A 55 -11.83 1.16 10.70
N LYS A 56 -13.08 0.80 10.47
CA LYS A 56 -13.91 0.08 11.46
C LYS A 56 -14.24 -1.34 11.00
N GLY A 57 -14.07 -1.62 9.73
CA GLY A 57 -14.20 -2.92 9.11
C GLY A 57 -12.84 -3.56 8.86
N LYS A 58 -12.69 -4.25 7.74
CA LYS A 58 -11.48 -4.95 7.33
C LYS A 58 -10.45 -4.00 6.73
N LEU A 59 -9.18 -4.16 7.10
CA LEU A 59 -8.03 -3.51 6.48
C LEU A 59 -7.20 -4.52 5.68
N ALA A 60 -7.13 -4.35 4.36
CA ALA A 60 -6.21 -5.05 3.49
C ALA A 60 -5.04 -4.13 3.08
N VAL A 61 -3.80 -4.59 3.26
CA VAL A 61 -2.61 -3.82 2.89
C VAL A 61 -1.80 -4.52 1.81
N VAL A 62 -1.37 -3.75 0.79
CA VAL A 62 -0.49 -4.21 -0.29
C VAL A 62 0.84 -3.47 -0.20
N PHE A 63 1.96 -4.17 -0.15
CA PHE A 63 3.28 -3.54 -0.19
C PHE A 63 4.38 -4.49 -0.65
N GLY A 64 5.48 -3.88 -1.07
CA GLY A 64 6.74 -4.53 -1.38
C GLY A 64 7.89 -3.95 -0.60
N SER A 65 9.11 -4.31 -0.99
CA SER A 65 10.33 -3.69 -0.49
C SER A 65 11.39 -3.71 -1.60
N PRO A 66 12.00 -2.56 -1.94
CA PRO A 66 12.94 -2.51 -3.05
C PRO A 66 14.24 -3.24 -2.74
N ALA A 67 14.84 -3.80 -3.79
CA ALA A 67 16.20 -4.34 -3.77
C ALA A 67 17.24 -3.25 -3.51
N HIS A 68 18.44 -3.65 -3.10
CA HIS A 68 19.59 -2.76 -2.85
C HIS A 68 19.31 -1.68 -1.79
N ARG A 69 18.39 -1.97 -0.87
CA ARG A 69 18.08 -1.16 0.31
C ARG A 69 18.30 -1.98 1.58
N ASP A 70 18.09 -1.35 2.71
CA ASP A 70 18.20 -2.02 4.00
C ASP A 70 17.27 -3.25 4.08
N LYS A 71 17.87 -4.46 4.10
CA LYS A 71 17.13 -5.72 4.20
C LYS A 71 16.54 -5.96 5.57
N LEU A 72 17.14 -5.39 6.63
CA LEU A 72 16.67 -5.56 8.00
C LEU A 72 15.29 -4.94 8.22
N LYS A 73 14.91 -3.94 7.41
CA LYS A 73 13.58 -3.35 7.47
C LYS A 73 12.45 -4.29 7.02
N ARG A 74 12.74 -5.27 6.14
CA ARG A 74 11.74 -6.16 5.52
C ARG A 74 10.90 -6.92 6.53
N PRO A 75 11.51 -7.73 7.45
CA PRO A 75 10.71 -8.41 8.46
C PRO A 75 10.04 -7.45 9.44
N ILE A 76 10.63 -6.28 9.71
CA ILE A 76 10.02 -5.27 10.58
C ILE A 76 8.76 -4.68 9.93
N GLN A 77 8.79 -4.39 8.64
CA GLN A 77 7.61 -3.92 7.89
C GLN A 77 6.51 -4.99 7.86
N GLY A 78 6.87 -6.26 7.64
CA GLY A 78 5.93 -7.37 7.70
C GLY A 78 5.27 -7.51 9.07
N GLU A 79 6.06 -7.42 10.14
CA GLU A 79 5.56 -7.47 11.52
C GLU A 79 4.60 -6.31 11.83
N ILE A 80 4.96 -5.08 11.43
CA ILE A 80 4.09 -3.92 11.62
C ILE A 80 2.78 -4.11 10.85
N ALA A 81 2.85 -4.46 9.56
CA ALA A 81 1.66 -4.70 8.75
C ALA A 81 0.78 -5.80 9.34
N GLY A 82 1.37 -6.90 9.80
CA GLY A 82 0.65 -8.00 10.43
C GLY A 82 -0.08 -7.63 11.72
N ARG A 83 0.43 -6.66 12.48
CA ARG A 83 -0.23 -6.16 13.71
C ARG A 83 -1.43 -5.27 13.42
N TYR A 84 -1.41 -4.50 12.34
CA TYR A 84 -2.42 -3.49 12.06
C TYR A 84 -3.47 -3.94 11.04
N ALA A 85 -3.09 -4.74 10.05
CA ALA A 85 -3.99 -5.14 8.97
C ALA A 85 -4.62 -6.51 9.22
N ASP A 86 -5.85 -6.70 8.76
CA ASP A 86 -6.53 -8.00 8.77
C ASP A 86 -5.90 -8.92 7.71
N GLU A 87 -5.59 -8.38 6.54
CA GLU A 87 -4.94 -9.12 5.46
C GLU A 87 -3.70 -8.37 4.93
N VAL A 88 -2.62 -9.12 4.80
CA VAL A 88 -1.33 -8.65 4.30
C VAL A 88 -1.05 -9.27 2.95
N ILE A 89 -0.89 -8.44 1.92
CA ILE A 89 -0.59 -8.87 0.56
C ILE A 89 0.80 -8.33 0.19
N LEU A 90 1.77 -9.23 0.10
CA LEU A 90 3.15 -8.93 -0.24
C LEU A 90 3.36 -9.06 -1.76
N THR A 91 4.11 -8.13 -2.34
CA THR A 91 4.30 -8.07 -3.78
C THR A 91 5.65 -7.44 -4.15
N GLU A 92 5.95 -7.41 -5.46
CA GLU A 92 7.10 -6.67 -5.98
C GLU A 92 7.01 -5.17 -5.69
N GLU A 93 8.17 -4.53 -5.60
CA GLU A 93 8.31 -3.07 -5.64
C GLU A 93 9.34 -2.72 -6.73
N ASP A 94 10.60 -2.59 -6.41
CA ASP A 94 11.71 -2.49 -7.35
C ASP A 94 12.68 -3.64 -7.04
N ASP A 95 12.34 -4.83 -7.48
CA ASP A 95 13.07 -6.06 -7.13
C ASP A 95 14.44 -6.13 -7.82
N ARG A 96 14.59 -5.40 -8.94
CA ARG A 96 15.83 -5.34 -9.71
C ARG A 96 16.38 -6.75 -9.99
N ASP A 97 17.60 -7.04 -9.52
CA ASP A 97 18.29 -8.32 -9.66
C ASP A 97 18.18 -9.21 -8.39
N GLU A 98 17.47 -8.77 -7.33
CA GLU A 98 17.15 -9.65 -6.21
C GLU A 98 15.90 -10.50 -6.54
N PRO A 99 15.89 -11.80 -6.19
CA PRO A 99 14.70 -12.62 -6.38
C PRO A 99 13.51 -12.09 -5.58
N GLY A 100 12.45 -11.62 -6.26
CA GLY A 100 11.28 -11.03 -5.60
C GLY A 100 10.60 -11.97 -4.60
N GLN A 101 10.65 -13.29 -4.85
CA GLN A 101 10.15 -14.29 -3.90
C GLN A 101 10.90 -14.24 -2.56
N GLU A 102 12.25 -14.09 -2.58
CA GLU A 102 13.04 -14.00 -1.36
C GLU A 102 12.74 -12.70 -0.60
N ILE A 103 12.54 -11.60 -1.31
CA ILE A 103 12.14 -10.33 -0.70
C ILE A 103 10.79 -10.48 0.02
N MET A 104 9.80 -11.08 -0.64
CA MET A 104 8.49 -11.34 -0.05
C MET A 104 8.56 -12.27 1.16
N GLU A 105 9.37 -13.36 1.10
CA GLU A 105 9.56 -14.27 2.22
C GLU A 105 10.19 -13.60 3.44
N GLN A 106 11.14 -12.67 3.23
CA GLN A 106 11.72 -11.89 4.33
C GLN A 106 10.67 -11.01 5.01
N MET A 107 9.77 -10.39 4.26
CA MET A 107 8.64 -9.63 4.83
C MET A 107 7.62 -10.56 5.50
N ALA A 108 7.30 -11.70 4.86
CA ALA A 108 6.37 -12.69 5.38
C ALA A 108 6.80 -13.20 6.75
N SER A 109 8.10 -13.48 6.93
CA SER A 109 8.64 -13.94 8.23
C SER A 109 8.31 -12.98 9.39
N GLY A 110 8.20 -11.69 9.11
CA GLY A 110 7.78 -10.68 10.08
C GLY A 110 6.28 -10.77 10.40
N ALA A 111 5.44 -10.89 9.39
CA ALA A 111 4.01 -11.02 9.56
C ALA A 111 3.62 -12.33 10.27
N GLU A 112 4.30 -13.42 9.95
CA GLU A 112 4.12 -14.73 10.63
C GLU A 112 4.45 -14.68 12.12
N ARG A 113 5.47 -13.91 12.52
CA ARG A 113 5.82 -13.73 13.96
C ARG A 113 4.69 -13.13 14.78
N VAL A 114 3.78 -12.40 14.16
CA VAL A 114 2.62 -11.80 14.84
C VAL A 114 1.31 -12.52 14.52
N GLY A 115 1.40 -13.75 14.02
CA GLY A 115 0.28 -14.66 13.90
C GLY A 115 -0.41 -14.67 12.52
N LYS A 116 0.13 -14.00 11.51
CA LYS A 116 -0.39 -14.10 10.14
C LYS A 116 -0.05 -15.47 9.53
N VAL A 117 -0.97 -16.02 8.74
CA VAL A 117 -0.88 -17.36 8.17
C VAL A 117 -0.96 -17.26 6.65
N LYS A 118 0.04 -17.85 5.96
CA LYS A 118 0.05 -17.91 4.48
C LYS A 118 -1.24 -18.54 3.95
N ASP A 119 -1.70 -18.01 2.83
CA ASP A 119 -2.92 -18.41 2.11
C ASP A 119 -4.24 -18.22 2.91
N LYS A 120 -4.18 -17.61 4.09
CA LYS A 120 -5.34 -17.27 4.90
C LYS A 120 -5.51 -15.75 5.05
N ASP A 121 -4.52 -15.11 5.61
CA ASP A 121 -4.49 -13.66 5.87
C ASP A 121 -3.12 -13.03 5.52
N LEU A 122 -2.22 -13.83 4.94
CA LEU A 122 -0.92 -13.42 4.39
C LEU A 122 -0.76 -14.03 3.00
N PHE A 123 -0.64 -13.19 1.98
CA PHE A 123 -0.57 -13.60 0.58
C PHE A 123 0.70 -13.06 -0.07
N LEU A 124 1.39 -13.90 -0.85
CA LEU A 124 2.58 -13.54 -1.62
C LEU A 124 2.23 -13.58 -3.11
N ILE A 125 2.07 -12.42 -3.74
CA ILE A 125 1.63 -12.27 -5.12
C ILE A 125 2.66 -11.41 -5.86
N GLY A 126 3.61 -12.02 -6.54
CA GLY A 126 4.77 -11.35 -7.13
C GLY A 126 4.42 -10.17 -8.05
N ASN A 127 3.42 -10.32 -8.92
CA ASN A 127 3.02 -9.21 -9.79
C ASN A 127 2.15 -8.19 -9.05
N ARG A 128 2.63 -6.94 -8.96
CA ARG A 128 1.98 -5.87 -8.18
C ARG A 128 0.56 -5.54 -8.64
N GLN A 129 0.31 -5.52 -9.97
CA GLN A 129 -1.03 -5.29 -10.48
C GLN A 129 -2.01 -6.37 -10.03
N LYS A 130 -1.59 -7.65 -10.09
CA LYS A 130 -2.40 -8.78 -9.61
C LYS A 130 -2.60 -8.75 -8.10
N ALA A 131 -1.59 -8.33 -7.34
CA ALA A 131 -1.69 -8.15 -5.89
C ALA A 131 -2.74 -7.10 -5.52
N ILE A 132 -2.74 -5.95 -6.20
CA ILE A 132 -3.74 -4.90 -6.03
C ILE A 132 -5.13 -5.39 -6.45
N GLU A 133 -5.25 -6.07 -7.59
CA GLU A 133 -6.51 -6.66 -8.05
C GLU A 133 -7.06 -7.69 -7.04
N PHE A 134 -6.19 -8.50 -6.45
CA PHE A 134 -6.58 -9.42 -5.38
C PHE A 134 -7.04 -8.66 -4.14
N ALA A 135 -6.28 -7.68 -3.67
CA ALA A 135 -6.60 -6.92 -2.47
C ALA A 135 -7.97 -6.24 -2.52
N VAL A 136 -8.35 -5.64 -3.65
CA VAL A 136 -9.66 -5.00 -3.80
C VAL A 136 -10.83 -6.00 -3.78
N THR A 137 -10.59 -7.29 -4.00
CA THR A 137 -11.62 -8.32 -3.84
C THR A 137 -11.82 -8.75 -2.38
N ARG A 138 -10.92 -8.34 -1.48
CA ARG A 138 -10.91 -8.73 -0.06
C ARG A 138 -11.70 -7.78 0.82
N VAL A 139 -12.11 -6.64 0.28
CA VAL A 139 -12.87 -5.58 0.94
C VAL A 139 -14.17 -5.33 0.19
N SER A 140 -15.26 -5.05 0.90
CA SER A 140 -16.58 -4.85 0.28
C SER A 140 -17.50 -3.92 1.07
N GLY A 141 -17.25 -3.73 2.36
CA GLY A 141 -18.08 -2.92 3.25
C GLY A 141 -17.65 -1.45 3.25
N SER A 142 -18.58 -0.54 3.57
CA SER A 142 -18.30 0.90 3.66
C SER A 142 -17.31 1.27 4.77
N GLU A 143 -17.08 0.37 5.72
CA GLU A 143 -16.13 0.52 6.82
C GLU A 143 -14.77 -0.15 6.52
N ASP A 144 -14.66 -0.86 5.39
CA ASP A 144 -13.45 -1.53 4.97
C ASP A 144 -12.49 -0.57 4.28
N MET A 145 -11.20 -0.94 4.27
CA MET A 145 -10.16 -0.19 3.60
C MET A 145 -9.17 -1.13 2.88
N VAL A 146 -8.78 -0.74 1.67
CA VAL A 146 -7.57 -1.23 1.03
C VAL A 146 -6.54 -0.10 0.97
N VAL A 147 -5.28 -0.39 1.34
CA VAL A 147 -4.18 0.57 1.22
C VAL A 147 -2.99 -0.06 0.51
N THR A 148 -2.42 0.67 -0.46
CA THR A 148 -1.17 0.30 -1.10
C THR A 148 -0.04 1.19 -0.58
N LEU A 149 1.09 0.56 -0.19
CA LEU A 149 2.26 1.25 0.37
C LEU A 149 3.48 1.06 -0.53
N GLY A 150 4.42 2.00 -0.46
CA GLY A 150 5.74 1.94 -1.09
C GLY A 150 5.83 2.77 -2.36
N LYS A 151 5.15 2.42 -3.43
CA LYS A 151 5.28 3.07 -4.75
C LYS A 151 4.74 4.50 -4.82
N GLY A 152 3.64 4.80 -4.12
CA GLY A 152 3.10 6.16 -4.03
C GLY A 152 2.99 6.88 -5.38
N HIS A 153 3.84 7.90 -5.59
CA HIS A 153 3.88 8.75 -6.79
C HIS A 153 4.93 8.30 -7.83
N GLU A 154 5.66 7.24 -7.59
CA GLU A 154 6.69 6.75 -8.52
C GLU A 154 6.08 6.33 -9.86
N LYS A 155 6.80 6.64 -10.95
CA LYS A 155 6.31 6.43 -12.32
C LYS A 155 6.90 5.21 -13.00
N THR A 156 7.73 4.46 -12.29
CA THR A 156 8.37 3.24 -12.80
C THR A 156 8.34 2.12 -11.79
N ILE A 157 8.51 0.90 -12.27
CA ILE A 157 8.84 -0.28 -11.49
C ILE A 157 10.05 -0.96 -12.13
N GLU A 158 11.07 -1.27 -11.33
CA GLU A 158 12.33 -1.83 -11.80
C GLU A 158 12.37 -3.34 -11.53
N ARG A 159 12.60 -4.12 -12.59
CA ARG A 159 12.75 -5.57 -12.55
C ARG A 159 14.11 -5.99 -13.09
N ALA A 160 14.47 -7.25 -12.97
CA ALA A 160 15.75 -7.78 -13.44
C ALA A 160 16.02 -7.55 -14.95
N ASP A 161 14.97 -7.51 -15.75
CA ASP A 161 14.99 -7.36 -17.19
C ASP A 161 14.77 -5.92 -17.69
N GLY A 162 14.53 -4.96 -16.78
CA GLY A 162 14.39 -3.55 -17.17
C GLY A 162 13.53 -2.68 -16.26
N VAL A 163 13.36 -1.44 -16.71
CA VAL A 163 12.54 -0.42 -16.07
C VAL A 163 11.23 -0.28 -16.85
N TYR A 164 10.12 -0.42 -16.17
CA TYR A 164 8.79 -0.39 -16.78
C TYR A 164 7.99 0.82 -16.29
N PRO A 165 7.17 1.44 -17.13
CA PRO A 165 6.21 2.45 -16.69
C PRO A 165 5.27 1.88 -15.61
N TRP A 166 5.02 2.67 -14.58
CA TRP A 166 4.11 2.33 -13.49
C TRP A 166 3.30 3.54 -13.04
N SER A 167 2.10 3.31 -12.59
CA SER A 167 1.29 4.30 -11.89
C SER A 167 0.43 3.59 -10.85
N GLU A 168 0.76 3.77 -9.60
CA GLU A 168 -0.01 3.20 -8.49
C GLU A 168 -1.48 3.67 -8.51
N PRO A 169 -1.79 4.98 -8.78
CA PRO A 169 -3.16 5.42 -8.92
C PRO A 169 -3.93 4.70 -10.03
N GLU A 170 -3.33 4.53 -11.22
CA GLU A 170 -4.01 3.86 -12.32
C GLU A 170 -4.15 2.35 -12.09
N ALA A 171 -3.17 1.72 -11.44
CA ALA A 171 -3.25 0.32 -11.06
C ALA A 171 -4.42 0.07 -10.11
N LEU A 172 -4.57 0.91 -9.09
CA LEU A 172 -5.66 0.80 -8.11
C LEU A 172 -7.02 1.12 -8.73
N ARG A 173 -7.14 2.20 -9.54
CA ARG A 173 -8.37 2.52 -10.29
C ARG A 173 -8.80 1.37 -11.20
N THR A 174 -7.86 0.81 -11.95
CA THR A 174 -8.13 -0.32 -12.85
C THR A 174 -8.65 -1.53 -12.08
N ALA A 175 -8.05 -1.85 -10.94
CA ALA A 175 -8.48 -2.94 -10.09
C ALA A 175 -9.90 -2.73 -9.56
N ILE A 176 -10.21 -1.52 -9.07
CA ILE A 176 -11.54 -1.17 -8.55
C ILE A 176 -12.59 -1.27 -9.67
N ARG A 177 -12.33 -0.67 -10.83
CA ARG A 177 -13.25 -0.71 -11.99
C ARG A 177 -13.56 -2.14 -12.46
N LYS A 178 -12.59 -3.06 -12.37
CA LYS A 178 -12.81 -4.48 -12.71
C LYS A 178 -13.78 -5.16 -11.73
N THR A 179 -13.75 -4.80 -10.45
CA THR A 179 -14.67 -5.38 -9.46
C THR A 179 -16.08 -4.81 -9.55
N LEU A 180 -16.22 -3.52 -9.91
CA LEU A 180 -17.52 -2.88 -10.07
C LEU A 180 -18.29 -3.32 -11.33
N LYS A 181 -17.60 -3.88 -12.33
CA LYS A 181 -18.20 -4.40 -13.57
C LYS A 181 -18.68 -5.84 -13.48
N LYS A 182 -18.45 -6.53 -12.39
CA LYS A 182 -18.93 -7.87 -12.10
C LYS A 182 -20.24 -7.85 -11.33
#